data_cadf8cbd1dee4f204c1abc8f09035676
#
_entry.id   cadf8cbd1dee4f204c1abc8f09035676
#
_cell.length_a   1.000
_cell.length_b   1.000
_cell.length_c   1.000
_cell.angle_alpha   90.00
_cell.angle_beta   90.00
_cell.angle_gamma   90.00
#
_symmetry.space_group_name_H-M   'P 1'
#
loop_
_entity.id
_entity.type
_entity.pdbx_description
1 polymer ?
#
loop_
_entity_poly.entity_id
_entity_poly.type
_entity_poly.pdbx_seq_one_letter_code
_entity_poly.pdbx_strand_id
1 'polypeptide(L)'
;MTGELPFDAEPPFDRPIRAVVSDIDGTLTTPDRRLSVAGATAIMRLEAVGIPVLLASGNVMPAVRAYALMVGASGPLVAENGGMVAYRGAGWRETVDVLADRGVADEAYSYLRERMPEVRPLLTQRWRESEIAIEEGPDVDAIRVILRDHPVRVETSGYSIHIIDERVTKGTGVLRALELIDIPPEEVLAFGDSENDITMFEAVGLGVAVSPRDERLTSMADLVTRGTDGDGVFEAVSRMLGRP
;
A
#
# COMPACT_ATOMS: atom_id res chain seq x y z
N MET A 1 25.15 -6.08 -12.86
CA MET A 1 24.36 -6.58 -14.01
C MET A 1 22.91 -6.52 -13.55
N THR A 2 22.23 -5.42 -13.84
CA THR A 2 20.82 -5.20 -13.58
C THR A 2 20.07 -6.08 -14.56
N GLY A 3 19.57 -7.22 -14.08
CA GLY A 3 18.71 -8.09 -14.86
C GLY A 3 17.31 -7.49 -14.93
N GLU A 4 17.10 -6.53 -15.82
CA GLU A 4 15.75 -6.21 -16.27
C GLU A 4 15.21 -7.50 -16.91
N LEU A 5 14.20 -8.10 -16.26
CA LEU A 5 13.43 -9.14 -16.92
C LEU A 5 12.83 -8.51 -18.17
N PRO A 6 13.12 -9.03 -19.38
CA PRO A 6 12.60 -8.43 -20.60
C PRO A 6 11.08 -8.46 -20.49
N PHE A 7 10.44 -7.32 -20.71
CA PHE A 7 8.98 -7.15 -20.71
C PHE A 7 8.28 -8.16 -21.67
N ASP A 8 9.00 -8.70 -22.65
CA ASP A 8 8.55 -9.71 -23.59
C ASP A 8 8.65 -11.15 -23.07
N ALA A 9 9.20 -11.36 -21.84
CA ALA A 9 9.12 -12.65 -21.17
C ALA A 9 7.65 -13.00 -20.87
N GLU A 10 7.29 -14.28 -20.94
CA GLU A 10 5.97 -14.73 -20.48
C GLU A 10 5.78 -14.23 -19.03
N PRO A 11 4.65 -13.57 -18.73
CA PRO A 11 4.43 -13.06 -17.41
C PRO A 11 4.41 -14.21 -16.40
N PRO A 12 4.90 -14.00 -15.17
CA PRO A 12 5.00 -15.03 -14.12
C PRO A 12 3.63 -15.45 -13.56
N PHE A 13 2.58 -15.43 -14.40
CA PHE A 13 1.20 -15.81 -14.04
C PHE A 13 0.94 -17.32 -14.25
N ASP A 14 1.95 -18.16 -14.01
CA ASP A 14 1.86 -19.61 -14.02
C ASP A 14 1.16 -20.21 -12.79
N ARG A 15 0.88 -19.34 -11.80
CA ARG A 15 0.19 -19.70 -10.56
C ARG A 15 -1.24 -19.17 -10.54
N PRO A 16 -2.16 -19.85 -9.85
CA PRO A 16 -3.50 -19.29 -9.65
C PRO A 16 -3.43 -18.01 -8.78
N ILE A 17 -3.91 -16.90 -9.30
CA ILE A 17 -4.09 -15.66 -8.55
C ILE A 17 -5.52 -15.63 -8.02
N ARG A 18 -5.68 -15.69 -6.70
CA ARG A 18 -7.00 -15.70 -6.03
C ARG A 18 -7.39 -14.35 -5.45
N ALA A 19 -6.44 -13.45 -5.24
CA ALA A 19 -6.70 -12.07 -4.85
C ALA A 19 -5.61 -11.15 -5.39
N VAL A 20 -5.94 -9.88 -5.48
CA VAL A 20 -4.99 -8.81 -5.81
C VAL A 20 -4.99 -7.80 -4.68
N VAL A 21 -3.81 -7.33 -4.27
CA VAL A 21 -3.68 -6.17 -3.40
C VAL A 21 -3.04 -5.03 -4.18
N SER A 22 -3.56 -3.82 -4.04
CA SER A 22 -3.03 -2.64 -4.73
C SER A 22 -2.81 -1.49 -3.76
N ASP A 23 -1.64 -0.86 -3.86
CA ASP A 23 -1.48 0.49 -3.35
C ASP A 23 -2.39 1.46 -4.12
N ILE A 24 -2.56 2.68 -3.58
CA ILE A 24 -3.43 3.71 -4.16
C ILE A 24 -2.60 4.85 -4.79
N ASP A 25 -1.78 5.55 -3.98
CA ASP A 25 -1.11 6.78 -4.40
C ASP A 25 0.15 6.49 -5.23
N GLY A 26 0.12 6.81 -6.53
CA GLY A 26 1.20 6.49 -7.47
C GLY A 26 1.06 5.13 -8.14
N THR A 27 0.07 4.33 -7.72
CA THR A 27 -0.28 3.03 -8.31
C THR A 27 -1.63 3.10 -9.02
N LEU A 28 -2.70 3.50 -8.34
CA LEU A 28 -4.05 3.69 -8.92
C LEU A 28 -4.37 5.17 -9.20
N THR A 29 -3.51 6.07 -8.78
CA THR A 29 -3.66 7.50 -9.02
C THR A 29 -2.54 8.02 -9.90
N THR A 30 -2.86 9.07 -10.67
CA THR A 30 -1.90 9.85 -11.44
C THR A 30 -0.98 10.67 -10.51
N PRO A 31 0.13 11.24 -11.00
CA PRO A 31 1.04 12.05 -10.18
C PRO A 31 0.38 13.26 -9.51
N ASP A 32 -0.71 13.78 -10.08
CA ASP A 32 -1.53 14.86 -9.47
C ASP A 32 -2.63 14.31 -8.54
N ARG A 33 -2.51 13.04 -8.13
CA ARG A 33 -3.36 12.33 -7.17
C ARG A 33 -4.83 12.18 -7.57
N ARG A 34 -5.10 12.20 -8.86
CA ARG A 34 -6.42 11.87 -9.39
C ARG A 34 -6.53 10.37 -9.65
N LEU A 35 -7.70 9.83 -9.46
CA LEU A 35 -7.96 8.43 -9.81
C LEU A 35 -7.70 8.18 -11.30
N SER A 36 -6.87 7.20 -11.63
CA SER A 36 -6.67 6.74 -12.99
C SER A 36 -7.89 5.95 -13.46
N VAL A 37 -8.46 6.34 -14.61
CA VAL A 37 -9.57 5.60 -15.21
C VAL A 37 -9.12 4.19 -15.64
N ALA A 38 -7.89 4.05 -16.14
CA ALA A 38 -7.32 2.76 -16.51
C ALA A 38 -7.16 1.86 -15.28
N GLY A 39 -6.58 2.39 -14.18
CA GLY A 39 -6.46 1.68 -12.90
C GLY A 39 -7.82 1.24 -12.35
N ALA A 40 -8.80 2.13 -12.31
CA ALA A 40 -10.16 1.80 -11.88
C ALA A 40 -10.78 0.71 -12.76
N THR A 41 -10.59 0.78 -14.07
CA THR A 41 -11.08 -0.24 -15.02
C THR A 41 -10.42 -1.60 -14.76
N ALA A 42 -9.11 -1.61 -14.46
CA ALA A 42 -8.39 -2.84 -14.12
C ALA A 42 -8.98 -3.52 -12.87
N ILE A 43 -9.23 -2.74 -11.80
CA ILE A 43 -9.86 -3.25 -10.58
C ILE A 43 -11.26 -3.82 -10.89
N MET A 44 -12.09 -3.09 -11.62
CA MET A 44 -13.43 -3.55 -11.98
C MET A 44 -13.40 -4.85 -12.81
N ARG A 45 -12.39 -5.04 -13.68
CA ARG A 45 -12.22 -6.28 -14.46
C ARG A 45 -11.83 -7.46 -13.57
N LEU A 46 -10.96 -7.29 -12.59
CA LEU A 46 -10.61 -8.32 -11.62
C LEU A 46 -11.83 -8.77 -10.82
N GLU A 47 -12.58 -7.82 -10.30
CA GLU A 47 -13.80 -8.07 -9.53
C GLU A 47 -14.88 -8.78 -10.40
N ALA A 48 -15.01 -8.41 -11.67
CA ALA A 48 -15.97 -9.01 -12.59
C ALA A 48 -15.68 -10.49 -12.88
N VAL A 49 -14.44 -10.95 -12.75
CA VAL A 49 -14.06 -12.36 -12.89
C VAL A 49 -13.95 -13.10 -11.55
N GLY A 50 -14.34 -12.44 -10.45
CA GLY A 50 -14.39 -13.02 -9.11
C GLY A 50 -13.04 -13.02 -8.37
N ILE A 51 -12.08 -12.22 -8.79
CA ILE A 51 -10.82 -11.99 -8.08
C ILE A 51 -10.99 -10.74 -7.19
N PRO A 52 -11.13 -10.91 -5.86
CA PRO A 52 -11.30 -9.78 -4.96
C PRO A 52 -10.06 -8.91 -4.93
N VAL A 53 -10.26 -7.59 -4.88
CA VAL A 53 -9.18 -6.62 -4.76
C VAL A 53 -9.17 -5.99 -3.38
N LEU A 54 -8.01 -6.07 -2.73
CA LEU A 54 -7.67 -5.39 -1.49
C LEU A 54 -6.99 -4.06 -1.84
N LEU A 55 -7.30 -3.00 -1.10
CA LEU A 55 -6.55 -1.74 -1.18
C LEU A 55 -5.68 -1.58 0.07
N ALA A 56 -4.39 -1.28 -0.12
CA ALA A 56 -3.43 -1.07 0.95
C ALA A 56 -2.72 0.27 0.78
N SER A 57 -2.90 1.21 1.71
CA SER A 57 -2.40 2.58 1.56
C SER A 57 -1.93 3.19 2.89
N GLY A 58 -1.04 4.18 2.80
CA GLY A 58 -0.72 5.08 3.90
C GLY A 58 -1.83 6.10 4.23
N ASN A 59 -2.93 6.13 3.48
CA ASN A 59 -4.07 7.00 3.75
C ASN A 59 -4.89 6.52 4.95
N VAL A 60 -5.67 7.46 5.51
CA VAL A 60 -6.64 7.17 6.58
C VAL A 60 -7.74 6.24 6.10
N MET A 61 -8.26 5.39 6.97
CA MET A 61 -9.30 4.40 6.64
C MET A 61 -10.52 4.98 5.90
N PRO A 62 -11.08 6.15 6.25
CA PRO A 62 -12.18 6.73 5.50
C PRO A 62 -11.86 7.01 4.02
N ALA A 63 -10.61 7.41 3.71
CA ALA A 63 -10.20 7.66 2.33
C ALA A 63 -10.05 6.35 1.56
N VAL A 64 -9.35 5.35 2.13
CA VAL A 64 -9.21 4.02 1.51
C VAL A 64 -10.57 3.40 1.22
N ARG A 65 -11.51 3.50 2.18
CA ARG A 65 -12.88 3.01 2.01
C ARG A 65 -13.63 3.74 0.89
N ALA A 66 -13.46 5.06 0.77
CA ALA A 66 -14.08 5.82 -0.32
C ALA A 66 -13.55 5.37 -1.68
N TYR A 67 -12.23 5.17 -1.82
CA TYR A 67 -11.62 4.63 -3.04
C TYR A 67 -12.18 3.24 -3.38
N ALA A 68 -12.21 2.33 -2.41
CA ALA A 68 -12.74 0.98 -2.60
C ALA A 68 -14.17 0.99 -3.15
N LEU A 69 -15.05 1.83 -2.59
CA LEU A 69 -16.42 1.97 -3.06
C LEU A 69 -16.50 2.51 -4.50
N MET A 70 -15.64 3.47 -4.85
CA MET A 70 -15.62 4.09 -6.19
C MET A 70 -15.12 3.14 -7.27
N VAL A 71 -14.15 2.27 -6.96
CA VAL A 71 -13.58 1.32 -7.93
C VAL A 71 -14.21 -0.07 -7.85
N GLY A 72 -15.10 -0.31 -6.88
CA GLY A 72 -15.77 -1.58 -6.69
C GLY A 72 -14.91 -2.68 -6.07
N ALA A 73 -13.81 -2.32 -5.36
CA ALA A 73 -12.97 -3.27 -4.66
C ALA A 73 -13.73 -3.93 -3.49
N SER A 74 -13.74 -5.27 -3.45
CA SER A 74 -14.54 -6.06 -2.51
C SER A 74 -13.73 -6.69 -1.37
N GLY A 75 -12.41 -6.72 -1.49
CA GLY A 75 -11.51 -7.29 -0.48
C GLY A 75 -11.40 -6.42 0.78
N PRO A 76 -10.76 -6.95 1.84
CA PRO A 76 -10.40 -6.17 3.01
C PRO A 76 -9.56 -4.94 2.65
N LEU A 77 -9.61 -3.91 3.49
CA LEU A 77 -8.91 -2.64 3.31
C LEU A 77 -7.80 -2.52 4.35
N VAL A 78 -6.63 -2.12 3.90
CA VAL A 78 -5.46 -1.85 4.75
C VAL A 78 -5.16 -0.36 4.68
N ALA A 79 -5.18 0.32 5.81
CA ALA A 79 -4.94 1.75 5.93
C ALA A 79 -3.79 2.05 6.89
N GLU A 80 -3.33 3.30 6.85
CA GLU A 80 -2.29 3.81 7.73
C GLU A 80 -1.05 2.89 7.76
N ASN A 81 -0.54 2.56 6.56
CA ASN A 81 0.65 1.71 6.36
C ASN A 81 0.59 0.36 7.08
N GLY A 82 -0.61 -0.24 7.18
CA GLY A 82 -0.83 -1.53 7.83
C GLY A 82 -1.35 -1.42 9.25
N GLY A 83 -1.40 -0.23 9.83
CA GLY A 83 -1.87 -0.02 11.21
C GLY A 83 -3.35 -0.34 11.42
N MET A 84 -4.15 -0.32 10.36
CA MET A 84 -5.58 -0.59 10.40
C MET A 84 -6.01 -1.53 9.29
N VAL A 85 -6.84 -2.51 9.63
CA VAL A 85 -7.45 -3.43 8.66
C VAL A 85 -8.96 -3.41 8.83
N ALA A 86 -9.70 -3.02 7.77
CA ALA A 86 -11.15 -3.08 7.74
C ALA A 86 -11.63 -4.24 6.88
N TYR A 87 -12.64 -4.93 7.36
CA TYR A 87 -13.21 -6.09 6.69
C TYR A 87 -14.73 -6.10 6.77
N ARG A 88 -15.38 -6.47 5.68
CA ARG A 88 -16.81 -6.69 5.63
C ARG A 88 -17.12 -8.18 5.69
N GLY A 89 -17.49 -8.64 6.88
CA GLY A 89 -17.90 -10.02 7.10
C GLY A 89 -19.31 -10.34 6.62
N ALA A 90 -19.74 -11.57 6.90
CA ALA A 90 -21.10 -12.04 6.62
C ALA A 90 -22.14 -11.10 7.29
N GLY A 91 -23.22 -10.78 6.56
CA GLY A 91 -24.29 -9.91 7.07
C GLY A 91 -23.97 -8.40 7.00
N TRP A 92 -23.01 -8.00 6.18
CA TRP A 92 -22.65 -6.60 5.91
C TRP A 92 -22.10 -5.82 7.12
N ARG A 93 -21.70 -6.50 8.19
CA ARG A 93 -21.03 -5.87 9.33
C ARG A 93 -19.58 -5.57 8.93
N GLU A 94 -19.22 -4.31 9.02
CA GLU A 94 -17.83 -3.87 8.91
C GLU A 94 -17.18 -3.94 10.29
N THR A 95 -15.99 -4.50 10.35
CA THR A 95 -15.12 -4.51 11.53
C THR A 95 -13.79 -3.85 11.18
N VAL A 96 -13.15 -3.26 12.17
CA VAL A 96 -11.83 -2.66 12.03
C VAL A 96 -10.92 -3.24 13.11
N ASP A 97 -9.82 -3.84 12.68
CA ASP A 97 -8.73 -4.26 13.55
C ASP A 97 -7.68 -3.13 13.56
N VAL A 98 -7.31 -2.63 14.71
CA VAL A 98 -6.18 -1.71 14.89
C VAL A 98 -4.98 -2.54 15.35
N LEU A 99 -3.95 -2.61 14.52
CA LEU A 99 -2.78 -3.48 14.72
C LEU A 99 -1.63 -2.76 15.40
N ALA A 100 -1.53 -1.43 15.22
CA ALA A 100 -0.45 -0.61 15.78
C ALA A 100 -0.84 -0.03 17.13
N ASP A 101 0.15 0.16 18.00
CA ASP A 101 0.00 0.94 19.22
C ASP A 101 0.22 2.43 18.93
N ARG A 102 -0.86 3.18 18.87
CA ARG A 102 -0.83 4.61 18.64
C ARG A 102 -0.02 5.36 19.71
N GLY A 103 -0.02 4.90 20.94
CA GLY A 103 0.73 5.54 22.06
C GLY A 103 2.22 5.62 21.79
N VAL A 104 2.78 4.61 21.15
CA VAL A 104 4.20 4.57 20.74
C VAL A 104 4.52 5.68 19.73
N ALA A 105 3.67 5.90 18.75
CA ALA A 105 3.84 6.97 17.76
C ALA A 105 3.63 8.38 18.37
N ASP A 106 2.67 8.53 19.28
CA ASP A 106 2.39 9.80 19.97
C ASP A 106 3.58 10.22 20.87
N GLU A 107 4.20 9.27 21.59
CA GLU A 107 5.39 9.52 22.40
C GLU A 107 6.59 9.95 21.54
N ALA A 108 6.87 9.19 20.48
CA ALA A 108 7.94 9.51 19.53
C ALA A 108 7.73 10.88 18.87
N TYR A 109 6.52 11.20 18.46
CA TYR A 109 6.20 12.50 17.89
C TYR A 109 6.36 13.65 18.89
N SER A 110 5.96 13.47 20.15
CA SER A 110 6.14 14.47 21.20
C SER A 110 7.63 14.75 21.41
N TYR A 111 8.46 13.71 21.47
CA TYR A 111 9.91 13.81 21.58
C TYR A 111 10.55 14.51 20.36
N LEU A 112 10.05 14.20 19.14
CA LEU A 112 10.51 14.84 17.91
C LEU A 112 10.21 16.34 17.93
N ARG A 113 8.99 16.74 18.31
CA ARG A 113 8.58 18.14 18.33
C ARG A 113 9.37 19.04 19.28
N GLU A 114 9.88 18.49 20.35
CA GLU A 114 10.79 19.23 21.28
C GLU A 114 12.11 19.60 20.60
N ARG A 115 12.56 18.79 19.61
CA ARG A 115 13.86 18.92 18.92
C ARG A 115 13.76 19.55 17.54
N MET A 116 12.61 19.38 16.89
CA MET A 116 12.25 19.94 15.60
C MET A 116 10.87 20.64 15.69
N PRO A 117 10.78 21.84 16.27
CA PRO A 117 9.51 22.53 16.49
C PRO A 117 8.76 22.91 15.21
N GLU A 118 9.47 22.95 14.08
CA GLU A 118 8.92 23.22 12.73
C GLU A 118 8.08 22.06 12.18
N VAL A 119 8.24 20.84 12.69
CA VAL A 119 7.48 19.66 12.24
C VAL A 119 5.99 19.86 12.48
N ARG A 120 5.21 19.71 11.44
CA ARG A 120 3.76 19.92 11.46
C ARG A 120 3.02 18.65 11.10
N PRO A 121 1.93 18.34 11.82
CA PRO A 121 1.08 17.21 11.45
C PRO A 121 0.33 17.52 10.15
N LEU A 122 0.12 16.50 9.33
CA LEU A 122 -0.78 16.58 8.19
C LEU A 122 -2.19 16.98 8.62
N LEU A 123 -2.94 17.62 7.71
CA LEU A 123 -4.36 17.89 7.90
C LEU A 123 -5.14 16.60 8.27
N THR A 124 -4.77 15.48 7.63
CA THR A 124 -5.43 14.19 7.84
C THR A 124 -5.07 13.51 9.15
N GLN A 125 -4.11 14.04 9.92
CA GLN A 125 -3.72 13.52 11.23
C GLN A 125 -4.89 13.38 12.20
N ARG A 126 -5.86 14.25 12.10
CA ARG A 126 -7.09 14.24 12.94
C ARG A 126 -7.98 13.00 12.77
N TRP A 127 -7.78 12.25 11.70
CA TRP A 127 -8.53 11.01 11.38
C TRP A 127 -7.66 9.75 11.43
N ARG A 128 -6.40 9.86 11.89
CA ARG A 128 -5.51 8.71 12.06
C ARG A 128 -5.68 8.10 13.43
N GLU A 129 -5.72 6.78 13.48
CA GLU A 129 -5.93 6.01 14.70
C GLU A 129 -4.72 5.17 15.09
N SER A 130 -3.75 4.93 14.18
CA SER A 130 -2.66 3.99 14.40
C SER A 130 -1.26 4.58 14.21
N GLU A 131 -1.13 5.75 13.58
CA GLU A 131 0.17 6.38 13.28
C GLU A 131 0.12 7.90 13.38
N ILE A 132 1.29 8.54 13.35
CA ILE A 132 1.43 9.98 13.13
C ILE A 132 1.90 10.22 11.70
N ALA A 133 1.23 11.13 10.99
CA ALA A 133 1.68 11.63 9.70
C ALA A 133 1.97 13.13 9.77
N ILE A 134 3.13 13.51 9.26
CA ILE A 134 3.61 14.89 9.23
C ILE A 134 3.81 15.36 7.80
N GLU A 135 3.79 16.69 7.60
CA GLU A 135 4.03 17.32 6.30
C GLU A 135 5.45 17.04 5.82
N GLU A 136 5.63 16.95 4.50
CA GLU A 136 6.95 16.94 3.89
C GLU A 136 7.66 18.29 4.12
N GLY A 137 8.99 18.24 4.03
CA GLY A 137 9.87 19.41 4.16
C GLY A 137 10.99 19.20 5.15
N PRO A 138 10.76 18.63 6.36
CA PRO A 138 11.83 18.23 7.25
C PRO A 138 12.72 17.14 6.63
N ASP A 139 14.00 17.14 7.03
CA ASP A 139 14.95 16.09 6.66
C ASP A 139 14.56 14.76 7.33
N VAL A 140 14.15 13.79 6.50
CA VAL A 140 13.69 12.47 6.96
C VAL A 140 14.81 11.71 7.68
N ASP A 141 16.06 11.84 7.23
CA ASP A 141 17.18 11.15 7.87
C ASP A 141 17.51 11.77 9.23
N ALA A 142 17.37 13.08 9.38
CA ALA A 142 17.46 13.73 10.68
C ALA A 142 16.36 13.24 11.63
N ILE A 143 15.13 13.05 11.15
CA ILE A 143 14.03 12.47 11.95
C ILE A 143 14.36 11.05 12.37
N ARG A 144 14.84 10.21 11.45
CA ARG A 144 15.27 8.82 11.74
C ARG A 144 16.36 8.77 12.80
N VAL A 145 17.34 9.68 12.74
CA VAL A 145 18.41 9.78 13.74
C VAL A 145 17.86 10.20 15.10
N ILE A 146 16.95 11.18 15.16
CA ILE A 146 16.32 11.64 16.40
C ILE A 146 15.50 10.53 17.05
N LEU A 147 14.77 9.76 16.26
CA LEU A 147 13.84 8.72 16.74
C LEU A 147 14.47 7.32 16.84
N ARG A 148 15.76 7.16 16.57
CA ARG A 148 16.43 5.84 16.49
C ARG A 148 16.28 4.95 17.73
N ASP A 149 16.10 5.55 18.92
CA ASP A 149 15.95 4.85 20.20
C ASP A 149 14.47 4.67 20.61
N HIS A 150 13.53 5.08 19.74
CA HIS A 150 12.10 4.86 19.91
C HIS A 150 11.65 3.65 19.09
N PRO A 151 10.68 2.85 19.58
CA PRO A 151 10.20 1.66 18.87
C PRO A 151 9.24 2.03 17.71
N VAL A 152 9.71 2.91 16.84
CA VAL A 152 8.97 3.40 15.66
C VAL A 152 9.80 3.28 14.39
N ARG A 153 9.11 3.13 13.27
CA ARG A 153 9.66 3.30 11.93
C ARG A 153 9.29 4.67 11.39
N VAL A 154 10.18 5.25 10.59
CA VAL A 154 9.93 6.49 9.87
C VAL A 154 9.97 6.19 8.38
N GLU A 155 8.82 6.28 7.74
CA GLU A 155 8.63 6.03 6.31
C GLU A 155 8.19 7.29 5.57
N THR A 156 8.45 7.34 4.27
CA THR A 156 7.95 8.40 3.39
C THR A 156 7.19 7.78 2.23
N SER A 157 6.08 8.42 1.86
CA SER A 157 5.29 8.07 0.68
C SER A 157 5.56 9.02 -0.50
N GLY A 158 6.50 9.97 -0.36
CA GLY A 158 6.70 11.06 -1.31
C GLY A 158 5.65 12.19 -1.22
N TYR A 159 4.75 12.11 -0.23
CA TYR A 159 3.72 13.12 0.06
C TYR A 159 3.64 13.46 1.54
N SER A 160 4.17 12.61 2.39
CA SER A 160 4.15 12.74 3.84
C SER A 160 5.18 11.83 4.48
N ILE A 161 5.57 12.18 5.69
CA ILE A 161 6.43 11.37 6.55
C ILE A 161 5.56 10.74 7.61
N HIS A 162 5.72 9.43 7.84
CA HIS A 162 4.92 8.63 8.75
C HIS A 162 5.79 8.11 9.90
N ILE A 163 5.31 8.24 11.13
CA ILE A 163 5.90 7.68 12.35
C ILE A 163 4.97 6.58 12.81
N ILE A 164 5.43 5.34 12.72
CA ILE A 164 4.62 4.12 12.82
C ILE A 164 5.24 3.20 13.87
N ASP A 165 4.42 2.49 14.64
CA ASP A 165 4.87 1.38 15.49
C ASP A 165 5.75 0.40 14.68
N GLU A 166 6.99 0.13 15.12
CA GLU A 166 7.94 -0.69 14.36
C GLU A 166 7.47 -2.11 14.07
N ARG A 167 6.51 -2.63 14.86
CA ARG A 167 5.93 -3.97 14.72
C ARG A 167 4.97 -4.09 13.55
N VAL A 168 4.54 -2.97 12.97
CA VAL A 168 3.50 -2.93 11.93
C VAL A 168 4.09 -2.40 10.63
N THR A 169 3.75 -3.07 9.52
CA THR A 169 4.12 -2.70 8.15
C THR A 169 2.90 -2.83 7.24
N LYS A 170 2.97 -2.27 6.04
CA LYS A 170 1.94 -2.52 5.02
C LYS A 170 1.78 -4.02 4.76
N GLY A 171 2.90 -4.77 4.74
CA GLY A 171 2.89 -6.22 4.59
C GLY A 171 2.17 -6.96 5.73
N THR A 172 2.43 -6.61 6.99
CA THR A 172 1.72 -7.25 8.12
C THR A 172 0.23 -6.97 8.10
N GLY A 173 -0.18 -5.75 7.69
CA GLY A 173 -1.58 -5.42 7.48
C GLY A 173 -2.23 -6.24 6.36
N VAL A 174 -1.50 -6.44 5.25
CA VAL A 174 -1.95 -7.31 4.14
C VAL A 174 -2.09 -8.76 4.58
N LEU A 175 -1.11 -9.31 5.30
CA LEU A 175 -1.22 -10.69 5.84
C LEU A 175 -2.45 -10.84 6.72
N ARG A 176 -2.70 -9.87 7.62
CA ARG A 176 -3.92 -9.88 8.44
C ARG A 176 -5.19 -9.82 7.59
N ALA A 177 -5.20 -9.01 6.55
CA ALA A 177 -6.32 -8.90 5.62
C ALA A 177 -6.60 -10.23 4.88
N LEU A 178 -5.55 -10.93 4.44
CA LEU A 178 -5.65 -12.23 3.76
C LEU A 178 -6.16 -13.35 4.69
N GLU A 179 -5.73 -13.35 5.97
CA GLU A 179 -6.28 -14.26 6.97
C GLU A 179 -7.81 -14.13 7.11
N LEU A 180 -8.36 -12.90 7.04
CA LEU A 180 -9.79 -12.64 7.18
C LEU A 180 -10.64 -13.20 6.03
N ILE A 181 -10.03 -13.47 4.88
CA ILE A 181 -10.71 -14.00 3.69
C ILE A 181 -10.22 -15.40 3.28
N ASP A 182 -9.36 -16.03 4.10
CA ASP A 182 -8.83 -17.39 3.90
C ASP A 182 -8.16 -17.56 2.51
N ILE A 183 -7.29 -16.61 2.14
CA ILE A 183 -6.49 -16.67 0.92
C ILE A 183 -5.01 -16.76 1.28
N PRO A 184 -4.31 -17.82 0.80
CA PRO A 184 -2.86 -17.95 1.04
C PRO A 184 -2.09 -16.82 0.35
N PRO A 185 -1.10 -16.21 1.02
CA PRO A 185 -0.32 -15.10 0.46
C PRO A 185 0.37 -15.43 -0.87
N GLU A 186 0.81 -16.69 -1.05
CA GLU A 186 1.46 -17.16 -2.29
C GLU A 186 0.54 -17.18 -3.51
N GLU A 187 -0.77 -17.04 -3.34
CA GLU A 187 -1.79 -16.95 -4.39
C GLU A 187 -2.26 -15.50 -4.61
N VAL A 188 -1.48 -14.52 -4.13
CA VAL A 188 -1.81 -13.09 -4.20
C VAL A 188 -0.79 -12.35 -5.05
N LEU A 189 -1.29 -11.41 -5.85
CA LEU A 189 -0.49 -10.45 -6.61
C LEU A 189 -0.61 -9.06 -5.98
N ALA A 190 0.52 -8.35 -5.82
CA ALA A 190 0.56 -6.98 -5.32
C ALA A 190 0.97 -5.99 -6.41
N PHE A 191 0.35 -4.81 -6.40
CA PHE A 191 0.75 -3.63 -7.16
C PHE A 191 1.26 -2.54 -6.22
N GLY A 192 2.42 -1.94 -6.54
CA GLY A 192 3.01 -0.85 -5.76
C GLY A 192 4.02 -0.04 -6.55
N ASP A 193 4.45 1.11 -6.02
CA ASP A 193 5.38 2.03 -6.70
C ASP A 193 6.52 2.57 -5.81
N SER A 194 6.43 2.45 -4.49
CA SER A 194 7.31 3.15 -3.56
C SER A 194 7.83 2.31 -2.38
N GLU A 195 8.73 2.89 -1.57
CA GLU A 195 9.44 2.22 -0.47
C GLU A 195 8.50 1.49 0.49
N ASN A 196 7.35 2.09 0.83
CA ASN A 196 6.39 1.49 1.76
C ASN A 196 5.68 0.24 1.21
N ASP A 197 5.83 -0.07 -0.10
CA ASP A 197 5.29 -1.28 -0.74
C ASP A 197 6.23 -2.47 -0.66
N ILE A 198 7.50 -2.27 -0.30
CA ILE A 198 8.50 -3.34 -0.19
C ILE A 198 7.98 -4.46 0.70
N THR A 199 7.50 -4.14 1.90
CA THR A 199 6.99 -5.14 2.83
C THR A 199 5.71 -5.84 2.35
N MET A 200 4.93 -5.19 1.49
CA MET A 200 3.78 -5.80 0.84
C MET A 200 4.22 -6.82 -0.23
N PHE A 201 5.25 -6.51 -1.03
CA PHE A 201 5.82 -7.45 -1.99
C PHE A 201 6.46 -8.66 -1.30
N GLU A 202 7.15 -8.46 -0.17
CA GLU A 202 7.69 -9.55 0.65
C GLU A 202 6.62 -10.47 1.22
N ALA A 203 5.41 -9.97 1.41
CA ALA A 203 4.31 -10.67 2.05
C ALA A 203 3.48 -11.54 1.08
N VAL A 204 3.61 -11.36 -0.24
CA VAL A 204 2.75 -12.01 -1.24
C VAL A 204 3.54 -12.85 -2.25
N GLY A 205 2.82 -13.61 -3.09
CA GLY A 205 3.43 -14.51 -4.06
C GLY A 205 4.00 -13.84 -5.31
N LEU A 206 3.47 -12.66 -5.71
CA LEU A 206 3.91 -11.91 -6.89
C LEU A 206 3.85 -10.42 -6.64
N GLY A 207 4.95 -9.72 -6.90
CA GLY A 207 5.06 -8.26 -6.85
C GLY A 207 5.15 -7.66 -8.26
N VAL A 208 4.26 -6.73 -8.58
CA VAL A 208 4.27 -5.97 -9.84
C VAL A 208 4.51 -4.50 -9.54
N ALA A 209 5.68 -4.01 -9.91
CA ALA A 209 6.02 -2.61 -9.75
C ALA A 209 5.47 -1.77 -10.91
N VAL A 210 4.74 -0.70 -10.58
CA VAL A 210 4.24 0.29 -11.53
C VAL A 210 4.92 1.62 -11.25
N SER A 211 5.52 2.26 -12.27
CA SER A 211 6.27 3.54 -12.09
C SER A 211 7.21 3.55 -10.87
N PRO A 212 8.02 2.52 -10.66
CA PRO A 212 8.72 2.37 -9.39
C PRO A 212 9.64 3.58 -9.11
N ARG A 213 9.50 4.14 -7.92
CA ARG A 213 10.28 5.29 -7.44
C ARG A 213 11.44 4.87 -6.54
N ASP A 214 11.48 3.60 -6.16
CA ASP A 214 12.53 3.01 -5.32
C ASP A 214 13.21 1.87 -6.07
N GLU A 215 14.56 1.90 -6.13
CA GLU A 215 15.36 0.87 -6.81
C GLU A 215 15.27 -0.49 -6.10
N ARG A 216 15.05 -0.52 -4.77
CA ARG A 216 14.89 -1.77 -4.02
C ARG A 216 13.57 -2.44 -4.41
N LEU A 217 12.47 -1.66 -4.49
CA LEU A 217 11.19 -2.18 -4.96
C LEU A 217 11.31 -2.76 -6.37
N THR A 218 11.99 -2.02 -7.27
CA THR A 218 12.26 -2.48 -8.65
C THR A 218 13.02 -3.81 -8.67
N SER A 219 14.03 -3.96 -7.79
CA SER A 219 14.87 -5.17 -7.74
C SER A 219 14.15 -6.39 -7.15
N MET A 220 13.08 -6.17 -6.39
CA MET A 220 12.27 -7.22 -5.76
C MET A 220 11.03 -7.61 -6.58
N ALA A 221 10.63 -6.76 -7.53
CA ALA A 221 9.45 -7.01 -8.34
C ALA A 221 9.66 -8.18 -9.31
N ASP A 222 8.66 -9.06 -9.40
CA ASP A 222 8.61 -10.15 -10.39
C ASP A 222 8.31 -9.59 -11.78
N LEU A 223 7.65 -8.45 -11.87
CA LEU A 223 7.33 -7.73 -13.09
C LEU A 223 7.39 -6.22 -12.85
N VAL A 224 8.00 -5.50 -13.80
CA VAL A 224 7.92 -4.03 -13.89
C VAL A 224 7.14 -3.67 -15.14
N THR A 225 6.08 -2.87 -15.00
CA THR A 225 5.22 -2.49 -16.14
C THR A 225 5.87 -1.41 -17.00
N ARG A 226 5.47 -1.33 -18.28
CA ARG A 226 5.86 -0.23 -19.18
C ARG A 226 5.00 1.01 -18.97
N GLY A 227 3.70 0.77 -18.73
CA GLY A 227 2.77 1.82 -18.35
C GLY A 227 3.08 2.33 -16.95
N THR A 228 2.74 3.58 -16.70
CA THR A 228 2.92 4.23 -15.39
C THR A 228 1.61 4.27 -14.63
N ASP A 229 1.67 4.28 -13.31
CA ASP A 229 0.51 4.43 -12.45
C ASP A 229 -0.60 3.42 -12.83
N GLY A 230 -1.84 3.87 -12.90
CA GLY A 230 -2.98 3.00 -13.27
C GLY A 230 -2.93 2.42 -14.69
N ASP A 231 -2.18 3.01 -15.62
CA ASP A 231 -1.95 2.42 -16.95
C ASP A 231 -1.09 1.16 -16.84
N GLY A 232 -0.09 1.15 -15.93
CA GLY A 232 0.71 -0.02 -15.61
C GLY A 232 -0.13 -1.14 -14.97
N VAL A 233 -1.01 -0.79 -14.03
CA VAL A 233 -1.94 -1.75 -13.44
C VAL A 233 -2.85 -2.35 -14.51
N PHE A 234 -3.43 -1.51 -15.37
CA PHE A 234 -4.29 -1.98 -16.47
C PHE A 234 -3.55 -2.89 -17.45
N GLU A 235 -2.29 -2.56 -17.77
CA GLU A 235 -1.42 -3.38 -18.61
C GLU A 235 -1.22 -4.77 -18.02
N ALA A 236 -0.80 -4.86 -16.75
CA ALA A 236 -0.56 -6.15 -16.08
C ALA A 236 -1.83 -6.98 -15.95
N VAL A 237 -2.95 -6.37 -15.54
CA VAL A 237 -4.25 -7.06 -15.46
C VAL A 237 -4.73 -7.55 -16.83
N SER A 238 -4.53 -6.76 -17.89
CA SER A 238 -4.89 -7.18 -19.27
C SER A 238 -4.05 -8.35 -19.76
N ARG A 239 -2.79 -8.44 -19.34
CA ARG A 239 -1.92 -9.60 -19.63
C ARG A 239 -2.37 -10.84 -18.85
N MET A 240 -2.70 -10.66 -17.55
CA MET A 240 -3.12 -11.75 -16.67
C MET A 240 -4.47 -12.37 -17.10
N LEU A 241 -5.45 -11.55 -17.45
CA LEU A 241 -6.79 -12.00 -17.82
C LEU A 241 -6.94 -12.38 -19.29
N GLY A 242 -5.89 -12.22 -20.10
CA GLY A 242 -6.02 -12.23 -21.56
C GLY A 242 -6.63 -10.91 -22.07
N ARG A 243 -6.38 -10.56 -23.35
CA ARG A 243 -6.95 -9.33 -23.93
C ARG A 243 -8.48 -9.42 -23.95
N PRO A 244 -9.17 -8.24 -23.86
CA PRO A 244 -10.63 -8.16 -23.93
C PRO A 244 -11.16 -8.71 -25.23
#